data_36726281927ffeeec0ac25b129f39898
#
_entry.id   36726281927ffeeec0ac25b129f39898
#
_cell.length_a   1.000
_cell.length_b   1.000
_cell.length_c   1.000
_cell.angle_alpha   90.00
_cell.angle_beta   90.00
_cell.angle_gamma   90.00
#
_symmetry.space_group_name_H-M   'P 1'
#
loop_
_entity.id
_entity.type
_entity.pdbx_description
1 polymer ?
#
loop_
_entity_poly.entity_id
_entity_poly.type
_entity_poly.pdbx_seq_one_letter_code
_entity_poly.pdbx_strand_id
1 'polypeptide(L)'
;YSAEAAREVVQRLSFETGYFSRAWEISREHITVDTWHYLANLADLATPEAFLFIAFRVPYSPAIGIKLISTPWTDQNLEYAEGITAEQLRQEHRNKGMPDELANILELAGQADVRILILDADASVLPGLPLAES
;
A
#
# COMPACT_ATOMS: atom_id res chain seq x y z
N TYR A 1 -13.78 9.78 -28.16
CA TYR A 1 -14.05 10.56 -26.94
C TYR A 1 -14.24 12.01 -27.31
N SER A 2 -15.42 12.56 -27.03
CA SER A 2 -15.64 13.99 -27.17
C SER A 2 -15.19 14.71 -25.91
N ALA A 3 -14.89 16.02 -26.04
CA ALA A 3 -14.55 16.85 -24.87
C ALA A 3 -15.70 16.93 -23.87
N GLU A 4 -16.94 16.88 -24.34
CA GLU A 4 -18.14 16.85 -23.51
C GLU A 4 -18.23 15.58 -22.67
N ALA A 5 -18.01 14.41 -23.28
CA ALA A 5 -18.05 13.13 -22.60
C ALA A 5 -16.96 13.07 -21.52
N ALA A 6 -15.74 13.55 -21.83
CA ALA A 6 -14.65 13.60 -20.86
C ALA A 6 -14.99 14.51 -19.67
N ARG A 7 -15.64 15.64 -19.94
CA ARG A 7 -16.03 16.59 -18.91
C ARG A 7 -17.10 16.00 -17.98
N GLU A 8 -18.06 15.27 -18.51
CA GLU A 8 -19.09 14.58 -17.73
C GLU A 8 -18.48 13.54 -16.80
N VAL A 9 -17.50 12.77 -17.29
CA VAL A 9 -16.79 11.78 -16.47
C VAL A 9 -16.06 12.47 -15.32
N VAL A 10 -15.33 13.55 -15.59
CA VAL A 10 -14.61 14.30 -14.56
C VAL A 10 -15.57 14.85 -13.50
N GLN A 11 -16.70 15.41 -13.91
CA GLN A 11 -17.70 15.92 -12.97
C GLN A 11 -18.26 14.83 -12.09
N ARG A 12 -18.59 13.68 -12.69
CA ARG A 12 -19.08 12.52 -11.93
C ARG A 12 -18.06 12.05 -10.89
N LEU A 13 -16.81 11.91 -11.32
CA LEU A 13 -15.73 11.49 -10.42
C LEU A 13 -15.53 12.46 -9.26
N SER A 14 -15.75 13.75 -9.47
CA SER A 14 -15.60 14.75 -8.42
C SER A 14 -16.64 14.63 -7.31
N PHE A 15 -17.80 14.05 -7.59
CA PHE A 15 -18.90 13.96 -6.63
C PHE A 15 -19.13 12.54 -6.09
N GLU A 16 -18.64 11.50 -6.75
CA GLU A 16 -18.86 10.12 -6.35
C GLU A 16 -17.62 9.57 -5.67
N THR A 17 -17.46 9.85 -4.37
CA THR A 17 -16.25 9.53 -3.61
C THR A 17 -15.98 8.02 -3.47
N GLY A 18 -17.00 7.17 -3.64
CA GLY A 18 -16.84 5.72 -3.54
C GLY A 18 -15.95 5.11 -4.62
N TYR A 19 -15.72 5.81 -5.72
CA TYR A 19 -14.86 5.35 -6.82
C TYR A 19 -13.41 5.80 -6.69
N PHE A 20 -13.10 6.62 -5.69
CA PHE A 20 -11.75 7.11 -5.46
C PHE A 20 -11.06 6.32 -4.37
N SER A 21 -9.79 6.07 -4.55
CA SER A 21 -8.94 5.46 -3.54
C SER A 21 -7.72 6.33 -3.31
N ARG A 22 -7.27 6.43 -2.05
CA ARG A 22 -6.03 7.11 -1.74
C ARG A 22 -4.86 6.26 -2.17
N ALA A 23 -3.86 6.88 -2.75
CA ALA A 23 -2.63 6.23 -3.15
C ALA A 23 -1.43 7.07 -2.71
N TRP A 24 -0.37 6.40 -2.21
CA TRP A 24 0.92 7.01 -1.95
C TRP A 24 1.91 6.48 -2.97
N GLU A 25 2.60 7.39 -3.62
CA GLU A 25 3.74 7.06 -4.46
C GLU A 25 4.95 7.71 -3.83
N ILE A 26 5.79 6.91 -3.17
CA ILE A 26 6.89 7.40 -2.35
C ILE A 26 8.20 6.72 -2.71
N SER A 27 9.31 7.33 -2.30
CA SER A 27 10.65 6.82 -2.59
C SER A 27 10.91 5.46 -1.95
N ARG A 28 11.57 4.58 -2.67
CA ARG A 28 12.08 3.32 -2.11
C ARG A 28 13.19 3.53 -1.08
N GLU A 29 13.68 4.76 -0.89
CA GLU A 29 14.64 5.07 0.16
C GLU A 29 14.07 4.89 1.58
N HIS A 30 12.76 4.75 1.71
CA HIS A 30 12.13 4.44 2.99
C HIS A 30 12.29 2.98 3.41
N ILE A 31 12.79 2.12 2.55
CA ILE A 31 13.02 0.71 2.85
C ILE A 31 14.45 0.30 2.51
N THR A 32 14.94 -0.77 3.16
CA THR A 32 16.25 -1.33 2.88
C THR A 32 16.24 -2.17 1.61
N VAL A 33 17.42 -2.51 1.10
CA VAL A 33 17.57 -3.43 -0.01
C VAL A 33 16.97 -4.80 0.32
N ASP A 34 17.16 -5.27 1.53
CA ASP A 34 16.60 -6.56 1.97
C ASP A 34 15.08 -6.53 1.93
N THR A 35 14.46 -5.44 2.38
CA THR A 35 13.01 -5.26 2.31
C THR A 35 12.53 -5.19 0.86
N TRP A 36 13.27 -4.53 -0.01
CA TRP A 36 12.97 -4.52 -1.43
C TRP A 36 12.94 -5.94 -2.00
N HIS A 37 13.91 -6.77 -1.66
CA HIS A 37 13.94 -8.18 -2.09
C HIS A 37 12.77 -8.99 -1.51
N TYR A 38 12.41 -8.74 -0.27
CA TYR A 38 11.23 -9.35 0.36
C TYR A 38 9.96 -9.06 -0.45
N LEU A 39 9.75 -7.79 -0.81
CA LEU A 39 8.59 -7.39 -1.62
C LEU A 39 8.66 -7.94 -3.05
N ALA A 40 9.83 -7.95 -3.66
CA ALA A 40 10.00 -8.51 -5.00
C ALA A 40 9.66 -9.99 -5.03
N ASN A 41 10.06 -10.74 -4.01
CA ASN A 41 9.73 -12.15 -3.89
C ASN A 41 8.22 -12.36 -3.73
N LEU A 42 7.56 -11.54 -2.91
CA LEU A 42 6.09 -11.61 -2.76
C LEU A 42 5.38 -11.30 -4.08
N ALA A 43 5.87 -10.30 -4.82
CA ALA A 43 5.27 -9.90 -6.09
C ALA A 43 5.38 -11.00 -7.16
N ASP A 44 6.40 -11.84 -7.06
CA ASP A 44 6.65 -12.91 -8.01
C ASP A 44 5.97 -14.25 -7.65
N LEU A 45 5.31 -14.33 -6.47
CA LEU A 45 4.60 -15.54 -6.06
C LEU A 45 3.30 -15.72 -6.84
N ALA A 46 3.05 -16.95 -7.30
CA ALA A 46 1.81 -17.27 -7.97
C ALA A 46 0.60 -17.22 -7.04
N THR A 47 0.81 -17.57 -5.77
CA THR A 47 -0.21 -17.49 -4.72
C THR A 47 0.31 -16.59 -3.62
N PRO A 48 -0.26 -15.38 -3.46
CA PRO A 48 0.20 -14.44 -2.44
C PRO A 48 0.02 -15.02 -1.03
N GLU A 49 1.08 -14.94 -0.23
CA GLU A 49 1.06 -15.34 1.18
C GLU A 49 0.91 -14.15 2.12
N ALA A 50 0.79 -12.97 1.56
CA ALA A 50 0.68 -11.75 2.33
C ALA A 50 -0.71 -11.62 2.99
N PHE A 51 -0.74 -11.15 4.22
CA PHE A 51 -1.98 -10.99 4.97
C PHE A 51 -2.52 -9.57 4.83
N LEU A 52 -3.67 -9.42 4.19
CA LEU A 52 -4.38 -8.17 3.91
C LEU A 52 -3.58 -7.18 3.05
N PHE A 53 -2.63 -7.67 2.27
CA PHE A 53 -1.99 -6.86 1.23
C PHE A 53 -1.49 -7.76 0.10
N ILE A 54 -1.32 -7.17 -1.07
CA ILE A 54 -0.81 -7.85 -2.26
C ILE A 54 0.29 -7.00 -2.85
N ALA A 55 1.48 -7.58 -3.03
CA ALA A 55 2.58 -6.92 -3.72
C ALA A 55 2.51 -7.23 -5.22
N PHE A 56 2.81 -6.24 -6.06
CA PHE A 56 2.82 -6.41 -7.51
C PHE A 56 3.91 -5.57 -8.14
N ARG A 57 4.42 -6.03 -9.29
CA ARG A 57 5.40 -5.26 -10.05
C ARG A 57 4.68 -4.28 -10.98
N VAL A 58 5.26 -3.09 -11.09
CA VAL A 58 4.80 -2.12 -12.08
C VAL A 58 5.58 -2.39 -13.37
N PRO A 59 4.93 -2.78 -14.48
CA PRO A 59 5.63 -3.12 -15.71
C PRO A 59 6.48 -1.96 -16.24
N TYR A 60 7.67 -2.29 -16.73
CA TYR A 60 8.62 -1.32 -17.31
C TYR A 60 9.07 -0.22 -16.34
N SER A 61 8.98 -0.47 -15.04
CA SER A 61 9.33 0.50 -14.00
C SER A 61 10.12 -0.19 -12.90
N PRO A 62 11.06 0.51 -12.22
CA PRO A 62 11.72 -0.03 -11.05
C PRO A 62 10.88 0.12 -9.77
N ALA A 63 9.56 0.11 -9.89
CA ALA A 63 8.64 0.30 -8.79
C ALA A 63 7.96 -1.01 -8.41
N ILE A 64 7.64 -1.14 -7.12
CA ILE A 64 6.78 -2.20 -6.60
C ILE A 64 5.58 -1.55 -5.94
N GLY A 65 4.40 -2.04 -6.31
CA GLY A 65 3.15 -1.60 -5.71
C GLY A 65 2.68 -2.57 -4.65
N ILE A 66 1.92 -2.04 -3.70
CA ILE A 66 1.28 -2.82 -2.65
C ILE A 66 -0.17 -2.38 -2.58
N LYS A 67 -1.09 -3.31 -2.80
CA LYS A 67 -2.51 -3.05 -2.58
C LYS A 67 -2.87 -3.47 -1.17
N LEU A 68 -3.37 -2.53 -0.36
CA LEU A 68 -3.81 -2.81 1.00
C LEU A 68 -5.29 -3.18 0.99
N ILE A 69 -5.63 -4.23 1.72
CA ILE A 69 -6.97 -4.82 1.74
C ILE A 69 -7.64 -4.51 3.07
N SER A 70 -8.95 -4.22 3.03
CA SER A 70 -9.77 -3.95 4.22
C SER A 70 -9.34 -2.70 4.98
N THR A 71 -8.87 -1.68 4.28
CA THR A 71 -8.56 -0.38 4.88
C THR A 71 -9.85 0.41 5.18
N PRO A 72 -9.85 1.32 6.16
CA PRO A 72 -8.71 1.66 7.02
C PRO A 72 -8.39 0.58 8.06
N TRP A 73 -7.12 0.46 8.40
CA TRP A 73 -6.66 -0.54 9.38
C TRP A 73 -6.79 0.01 10.81
N THR A 74 -8.00 0.32 11.16
CA THR A 74 -8.40 0.71 12.52
C THR A 74 -9.09 -0.48 13.18
N ASP A 75 -9.11 -0.53 14.50
CA ASP A 75 -9.76 -1.64 15.22
C ASP A 75 -11.21 -1.78 14.82
N GLN A 76 -11.95 -0.67 14.74
CA GLN A 76 -13.35 -0.69 14.38
C GLN A 76 -13.61 -1.33 13.02
N ASN A 77 -12.87 -0.91 12.00
CA ASN A 77 -13.05 -1.42 10.64
C ASN A 77 -12.53 -2.85 10.50
N LEU A 78 -11.39 -3.17 11.11
CA LEU A 78 -10.82 -4.51 11.02
C LEU A 78 -11.69 -5.53 11.74
N GLU A 79 -12.26 -5.20 12.89
CA GLU A 79 -13.20 -6.09 13.58
C GLU A 79 -14.43 -6.37 12.74
N TYR A 80 -14.95 -5.35 12.08
CA TYR A 80 -16.12 -5.50 11.21
C TYR A 80 -15.80 -6.33 9.95
N ALA A 81 -14.69 -6.00 9.27
CA ALA A 81 -14.35 -6.62 7.97
C ALA A 81 -13.67 -7.98 8.11
N GLU A 82 -12.82 -8.16 9.12
CA GLU A 82 -11.93 -9.31 9.23
C GLU A 82 -11.98 -10.01 10.59
N GLY A 83 -12.65 -9.44 11.58
CA GLY A 83 -12.75 -10.03 12.91
C GLY A 83 -11.46 -9.98 13.72
N ILE A 84 -10.57 -9.03 13.45
CA ILE A 84 -9.30 -8.87 14.14
C ILE A 84 -9.07 -7.42 14.56
N THR A 85 -8.11 -7.20 15.47
CA THR A 85 -7.66 -5.87 15.86
C THR A 85 -6.46 -5.45 15.01
N ALA A 86 -6.13 -4.15 15.03
CA ALA A 86 -4.92 -3.64 14.37
C ALA A 86 -3.65 -4.28 14.95
N GLU A 87 -3.62 -4.54 16.26
CA GLU A 87 -2.49 -5.21 16.91
C GLU A 87 -2.35 -6.65 16.43
N GLN A 88 -3.45 -7.38 16.27
CA GLN A 88 -3.43 -8.74 15.73
C GLN A 88 -2.93 -8.76 14.29
N LEU A 89 -3.33 -7.78 13.47
CA LEU A 89 -2.82 -7.65 12.11
C LEU A 89 -1.31 -7.42 12.11
N ARG A 90 -0.83 -6.55 12.98
CA ARG A 90 0.60 -6.28 13.12
C ARG A 90 1.38 -7.53 13.52
N GLN A 91 0.85 -8.31 14.46
CA GLN A 91 1.46 -9.58 14.86
C GLN A 91 1.51 -10.58 13.72
N GLU A 92 0.43 -10.67 12.92
CA GLU A 92 0.40 -11.54 11.75
C GLU A 92 1.49 -11.17 10.75
N HIS A 93 1.67 -9.89 10.48
CA HIS A 93 2.73 -9.43 9.58
C HIS A 93 4.11 -9.83 10.10
N ARG A 94 4.36 -9.66 11.39
CA ARG A 94 5.64 -10.07 12.01
C ARG A 94 5.85 -11.58 11.95
N ASN A 95 4.82 -12.34 12.24
CA ASN A 95 4.88 -13.80 12.22
C ASN A 95 5.21 -14.34 10.82
N LYS A 96 4.82 -13.63 9.79
CA LYS A 96 5.12 -13.98 8.40
C LYS A 96 6.48 -13.47 7.92
N GLY A 97 7.25 -12.84 8.80
CA GLY A 97 8.61 -12.39 8.49
C GLY A 97 8.71 -11.02 7.84
N MET A 98 7.66 -10.21 7.92
CA MET A 98 7.71 -8.86 7.37
C MET A 98 8.75 -8.01 8.10
N PRO A 99 9.67 -7.32 7.38
CA PRO A 99 10.60 -6.39 8.01
C PRO A 99 9.89 -5.25 8.75
N ASP A 100 10.45 -4.82 9.88
CA ASP A 100 9.81 -3.83 10.75
C ASP A 100 9.56 -2.49 10.05
N GLU A 101 10.49 -2.00 9.23
CA GLU A 101 10.29 -0.73 8.52
C GLU A 101 9.10 -0.80 7.56
N LEU A 102 8.93 -1.94 6.89
CA LEU A 102 7.78 -2.14 6.02
C LEU A 102 6.48 -2.23 6.81
N ALA A 103 6.50 -2.94 7.94
CA ALA A 103 5.34 -3.05 8.80
C ALA A 103 4.88 -1.66 9.28
N ASN A 104 5.83 -0.79 9.64
CA ASN A 104 5.52 0.58 10.07
C ASN A 104 4.90 1.41 8.93
N ILE A 105 5.44 1.29 7.73
CA ILE A 105 4.91 2.02 6.54
C ILE A 105 3.49 1.55 6.23
N LEU A 106 3.26 0.23 6.21
CA LEU A 106 1.94 -0.32 5.91
C LEU A 106 0.92 0.04 6.98
N GLU A 107 1.33 0.07 8.26
CA GLU A 107 0.45 0.48 9.34
C GLU A 107 -0.01 1.93 9.17
N LEU A 108 0.92 2.85 8.89
CA LEU A 108 0.59 4.24 8.64
C LEU A 108 -0.32 4.39 7.43
N ALA A 109 0.02 3.76 6.33
CA ALA A 109 -0.77 3.81 5.11
C ALA A 109 -2.17 3.22 5.34
N GLY A 110 -2.24 2.08 6.00
CA GLY A 110 -3.51 1.42 6.29
C GLY A 110 -4.41 2.26 7.19
N GLN A 111 -3.86 2.87 8.23
CA GLN A 111 -4.63 3.74 9.13
C GLN A 111 -5.15 4.98 8.42
N ALA A 112 -4.41 5.51 7.45
CA ALA A 112 -4.81 6.66 6.65
C ALA A 112 -5.77 6.32 5.51
N ASP A 113 -6.25 5.09 5.45
CA ASP A 113 -7.08 4.57 4.36
C ASP A 113 -6.41 4.70 2.99
N VAL A 114 -5.11 4.52 2.96
CA VAL A 114 -4.36 4.41 1.70
C VAL A 114 -4.55 2.98 1.19
N ARG A 115 -5.05 2.87 -0.02
CA ARG A 115 -5.35 1.55 -0.60
C ARG A 115 -4.27 1.05 -1.53
N ILE A 116 -3.48 1.96 -2.07
CA ILE A 116 -2.38 1.61 -2.97
C ILE A 116 -1.14 2.38 -2.54
N LEU A 117 -0.06 1.64 -2.30
CA LEU A 117 1.24 2.19 -1.96
C LEU A 117 2.22 1.79 -3.05
N ILE A 118 2.91 2.75 -3.64
CA ILE A 118 3.93 2.48 -4.65
C ILE A 118 5.28 2.96 -4.12
N LEU A 119 6.25 2.06 -4.09
CA LEU A 119 7.63 2.35 -3.74
C LEU A 119 8.44 2.44 -5.02
N ASP A 120 8.95 3.63 -5.34
CA ASP A 120 9.60 3.93 -6.61
C ASP A 120 10.91 4.66 -6.36
N ALA A 121 11.96 4.25 -7.09
CA ALA A 121 13.27 4.92 -7.02
C ALA A 121 13.21 6.40 -7.43
N ASP A 122 12.25 6.74 -8.29
CA ASP A 122 12.12 8.09 -8.85
C ASP A 122 11.11 8.97 -8.11
N ALA A 123 10.42 8.43 -7.12
CA ALA A 123 9.44 9.20 -6.35
C ALA A 123 10.10 10.00 -5.23
N SER A 124 9.38 11.02 -4.78
CA SER A 124 9.83 11.86 -3.67
C SER A 124 9.73 11.15 -2.34
N VAL A 125 10.61 11.52 -1.43
CA VAL A 125 10.56 11.08 -0.03
C VAL A 125 9.33 11.69 0.64
N LEU A 126 8.60 10.88 1.41
CA LEU A 126 7.47 11.37 2.19
C LEU A 126 7.99 12.07 3.44
N PRO A 127 7.73 13.39 3.61
CA PRO A 127 8.16 14.11 4.80
C PRO A 127 7.58 13.49 6.08
N GLY A 128 8.42 13.34 7.09
CA GLY A 128 8.01 12.76 8.37
C GLY A 128 8.15 11.25 8.47
N LEU A 129 8.31 10.55 7.35
CA LEU A 129 8.57 9.12 7.35
C LEU A 129 10.09 8.88 7.35
N PRO A 130 10.62 8.08 8.28
CA PRO A 130 12.05 7.83 8.34
C PRO A 130 12.61 7.21 7.05
N LEU A 131 13.84 7.54 6.71
CA LEU A 131 14.58 6.87 5.67
C LEU A 131 15.23 5.61 6.25
N ALA A 132 15.29 4.56 5.44
CA ALA A 132 15.93 3.32 5.87
C ALA A 132 17.45 3.47 5.83
N GLU A 133 18.11 2.84 6.81
CA GLU A 133 19.55 2.69 6.79
C GLU A 133 19.87 1.44 5.99
N SER A 134 20.55 1.64 4.89
CA SER A 134 20.95 0.54 4.01
C SER A 134 22.35 0.06 4.31
#